data_12a38d0d14ac4c804baf30b16de40750
#
_entry.id   12a38d0d14ac4c804baf30b16de40750
#
_cell.length_a   1.000
_cell.length_b   1.000
_cell.length_c   1.000
_cell.angle_alpha   90.00
_cell.angle_beta   90.00
_cell.angle_gamma   90.00
#
_symmetry.space_group_name_H-M   'P 1'
#
loop_
_entity.id
_entity.type
_entity.pdbx_description
1 polymer ?
#
loop_
_entity_poly.entity_id
_entity_poly.type
_entity_poly.pdbx_seq_one_letter_code
_entity_poly.pdbx_strand_id
1 'polypeptide(L)'
;MFGRFLGLTAVIAAVSIGIAGVAIRAPGSDARAAADADADDNSNWTTQRSRSGGWDSSTSKPRSSGGEVRLGRSGDSHFYADTNIDGTNIRMMVDSGASIIALTRRDAEAIGIDVDRLPIGGMARTAGGEVPMRTVMLDSVEVDGLEVRQVQAAVIDTDMGVSLLGQSYLSQLDAVNVEGDTMTLR
;
A
#
# COMPACT_ATOMS: atom_id res chain seq x y z
N MET A 1 0.60 42.10 -23.13
CA MET A 1 1.17 40.73 -23.20
C MET A 1 0.72 39.98 -21.98
N PHE A 2 -0.37 39.21 -22.10
CA PHE A 2 -0.95 38.44 -20.99
C PHE A 2 -0.34 37.05 -20.98
N GLY A 3 0.47 36.78 -19.96
CA GLY A 3 1.05 35.45 -19.70
C GLY A 3 -0.01 34.52 -19.14
N ARG A 4 -0.30 33.45 -19.88
CA ARG A 4 -1.22 32.38 -19.48
C ARG A 4 -0.48 31.47 -18.49
N PHE A 5 -0.76 31.61 -17.21
CA PHE A 5 -0.42 30.60 -16.21
C PHE A 5 -1.42 29.46 -16.34
N LEU A 6 -1.01 28.41 -17.02
CA LEU A 6 -1.74 27.14 -17.02
C LEU A 6 -1.38 26.45 -15.71
N GLY A 7 -2.33 26.48 -14.77
CA GLY A 7 -2.20 25.75 -13.50
C GLY A 7 -2.23 24.23 -13.78
N LEU A 8 -1.11 23.59 -13.51
CA LEU A 8 -0.99 22.14 -13.49
C LEU A 8 -1.69 21.64 -12.20
N THR A 9 -2.94 21.26 -12.29
CA THR A 9 -3.64 20.55 -11.23
C THR A 9 -3.09 19.12 -11.19
N ALA A 10 -2.23 18.83 -10.23
CA ALA A 10 -1.81 17.46 -9.93
C ALA A 10 -3.03 16.67 -9.44
N VAL A 11 -3.53 15.76 -10.24
CA VAL A 11 -4.59 14.82 -9.85
C VAL A 11 -3.93 13.72 -9.02
N ILE A 12 -4.20 13.74 -7.72
CA ILE A 12 -3.76 12.70 -6.79
C ILE A 12 -4.65 11.47 -7.03
N ALA A 13 -4.08 10.43 -7.61
CA ALA A 13 -4.75 9.15 -7.78
C ALA A 13 -4.53 8.29 -6.53
N ALA A 14 -5.51 8.22 -5.63
CA ALA A 14 -5.52 7.18 -4.60
C ALA A 14 -5.83 5.83 -5.27
N VAL A 15 -4.87 4.91 -5.25
CA VAL A 15 -5.04 3.56 -5.79
C VAL A 15 -5.57 2.65 -4.68
N SER A 16 -6.87 2.37 -4.68
CA SER A 16 -7.46 1.38 -3.78
C SER A 16 -7.59 0.04 -4.50
N ILE A 17 -6.77 -0.93 -4.14
CA ILE A 17 -6.85 -2.29 -4.68
C ILE A 17 -7.73 -3.12 -3.76
N GLY A 18 -9.02 -3.25 -4.11
CA GLY A 18 -9.94 -4.15 -3.43
C GLY A 18 -9.86 -5.58 -3.97
N ILE A 19 -9.48 -6.54 -3.13
CA ILE A 19 -9.58 -7.96 -3.46
C ILE A 19 -11.04 -8.38 -3.23
N ALA A 20 -11.79 -8.60 -4.31
CA ALA A 20 -13.12 -9.21 -4.23
C ALA A 20 -12.95 -10.71 -3.98
N GLY A 21 -13.16 -11.13 -2.74
CA GLY A 21 -13.27 -12.53 -2.38
C GLY A 21 -14.51 -13.16 -3.00
N VAL A 22 -14.34 -14.18 -3.83
CA VAL A 22 -15.43 -15.02 -4.34
C VAL A 22 -15.95 -15.89 -3.20
N ALA A 23 -17.09 -15.54 -2.62
CA ALA A 23 -17.81 -16.39 -1.70
C ALA A 23 -18.59 -17.44 -2.50
N ILE A 24 -18.14 -18.70 -2.45
CA ILE A 24 -18.92 -19.86 -2.92
C ILE A 24 -20.04 -20.10 -1.90
N ARG A 25 -21.28 -19.85 -2.34
CA ARG A 25 -22.49 -20.10 -1.54
C ARG A 25 -22.93 -21.54 -1.70
N ALA A 26 -22.88 -22.31 -0.62
CA ALA A 26 -23.57 -23.60 -0.50
C ALA A 26 -25.03 -23.38 -0.13
N PRO A 27 -25.98 -24.19 -0.65
CA PRO A 27 -27.40 -24.03 -0.35
C PRO A 27 -27.85 -24.89 0.82
N GLY A 28 -28.73 -24.33 1.65
CA GLY A 28 -29.71 -25.09 2.45
C GLY A 28 -29.58 -24.98 3.95
N SER A 29 -30.47 -24.30 4.61
CA SER A 29 -31.59 -24.80 5.43
C SER A 29 -32.22 -23.69 6.26
N ASP A 30 -33.54 -23.74 6.25
CA ASP A 30 -34.52 -22.86 6.88
C ASP A 30 -34.45 -22.79 8.41
N ALA A 31 -34.83 -21.67 8.98
CA ALA A 31 -35.96 -21.48 9.89
C ALA A 31 -35.74 -20.45 11.01
N ARG A 32 -36.65 -19.49 11.00
CA ARG A 32 -37.37 -18.81 12.11
C ARG A 32 -36.60 -17.95 13.11
N ALA A 33 -36.89 -16.67 13.01
CA ALA A 33 -37.93 -15.87 13.68
C ALA A 33 -37.48 -15.20 14.99
N ALA A 34 -37.87 -13.94 15.04
CA ALA A 34 -38.22 -13.06 16.15
C ALA A 34 -37.15 -12.08 16.63
N ALA A 35 -37.43 -10.85 16.27
CA ALA A 35 -37.64 -9.64 17.08
C ALA A 35 -36.82 -9.51 18.38
N ASP A 36 -36.04 -8.45 18.47
CA ASP A 36 -36.41 -7.29 19.27
C ASP A 36 -35.34 -6.18 19.16
N ALA A 37 -35.87 -5.02 19.35
CA ALA A 37 -35.29 -3.70 19.21
C ALA A 37 -34.20 -3.37 20.23
N ASP A 38 -33.54 -2.28 19.90
CA ASP A 38 -33.01 -1.23 20.76
C ASP A 38 -31.54 -1.24 21.13
N ALA A 39 -31.09 -0.04 20.97
CA ALA A 39 -30.06 0.67 21.73
C ALA A 39 -28.67 0.78 21.10
N ASP A 40 -28.47 1.99 20.63
CA ASP A 40 -27.21 2.77 20.73
C ASP A 40 -26.14 2.14 21.63
N ASP A 41 -25.02 1.81 21.07
CA ASP A 41 -23.79 2.03 21.80
C ASP A 41 -22.62 2.33 20.87
N ASN A 42 -22.35 3.61 20.78
CA ASN A 42 -21.13 4.16 20.25
C ASN A 42 -20.05 3.98 21.33
N SER A 43 -19.39 2.87 21.37
CA SER A 43 -18.28 2.67 22.30
C SER A 43 -17.11 1.93 21.65
N ASN A 44 -16.15 2.75 21.28
CA ASN A 44 -14.78 2.62 21.73
C ASN A 44 -13.96 1.44 21.22
N TRP A 45 -13.08 1.75 20.30
CA TRP A 45 -11.95 0.96 19.83
C TRP A 45 -10.88 0.75 20.89
N THR A 46 -11.19 0.22 22.03
CA THR A 46 -10.16 -0.18 22.98
C THR A 46 -10.41 -1.60 23.49
N THR A 47 -9.49 -2.48 23.07
CA THR A 47 -9.06 -3.68 23.79
C THR A 47 -10.11 -4.62 24.31
N GLN A 48 -10.42 -5.69 23.57
CA GLN A 48 -10.80 -6.96 24.21
C GLN A 48 -9.72 -8.01 23.97
N ARG A 49 -8.96 -8.22 25.05
CA ARG A 49 -8.13 -9.41 25.23
C ARG A 49 -9.05 -10.62 25.33
N SER A 50 -9.11 -11.44 24.31
CA SER A 50 -9.63 -12.80 24.46
C SER A 50 -8.47 -13.77 24.53
N ARG A 51 -8.28 -14.34 25.73
CA ARG A 51 -7.50 -15.54 25.93
C ARG A 51 -8.27 -16.72 25.37
N SER A 52 -7.68 -17.46 24.48
CA SER A 52 -7.47 -18.92 24.56
C SER A 52 -7.35 -19.53 23.17
N GLY A 53 -6.40 -20.44 23.02
CA GLY A 53 -6.32 -21.39 21.92
C GLY A 53 -5.04 -21.18 21.10
N GLY A 54 -3.99 -21.89 21.49
CA GLY A 54 -2.73 -21.93 20.79
C GLY A 54 -2.90 -22.49 19.37
N TRP A 55 -2.41 -21.72 18.44
CA TRP A 55 -1.85 -22.18 17.18
C TRP A 55 -0.50 -21.49 17.07
N ASP A 56 0.54 -22.24 17.42
CA ASP A 56 1.91 -21.89 17.13
C ASP A 56 2.08 -21.88 15.60
N SER A 57 1.77 -20.74 14.99
CA SER A 57 2.35 -20.36 13.72
C SER A 57 3.40 -19.33 14.03
N SER A 58 4.60 -19.80 14.31
CA SER A 58 5.80 -18.98 14.30
C SER A 58 6.11 -18.54 12.87
N THR A 59 5.27 -17.69 12.32
CA THR A 59 5.67 -16.77 11.28
C THR A 59 6.46 -15.69 11.98
N SER A 60 7.77 -15.87 12.05
CA SER A 60 8.69 -14.83 12.46
C SER A 60 8.47 -13.64 11.54
N LYS A 61 7.76 -12.63 12.07
CA LYS A 61 7.69 -11.31 11.44
C LYS A 61 9.14 -10.89 11.19
N PRO A 62 9.54 -10.54 9.95
CA PRO A 62 10.88 -10.06 9.69
C PRO A 62 11.12 -8.88 10.62
N ARG A 63 12.10 -9.01 11.50
CA ARG A 63 12.51 -7.87 12.32
C ARG A 63 13.24 -6.93 11.40
N SER A 64 12.68 -5.75 11.18
CA SER A 64 13.44 -4.64 10.65
C SER A 64 14.57 -4.40 11.65
N SER A 65 15.81 -4.59 11.24
CA SER A 65 16.99 -4.28 12.08
C SER A 65 17.34 -2.79 11.99
N GLY A 66 16.46 -1.99 11.41
CA GLY A 66 16.64 -0.56 11.18
C GLY A 66 16.12 0.28 12.34
N GLY A 67 16.72 1.46 12.49
CA GLY A 67 16.29 2.47 13.44
C GLY A 67 14.97 3.14 13.04
N GLU A 68 14.77 4.35 13.52
CA GLU A 68 13.66 5.22 13.17
C GLU A 68 14.03 6.08 11.94
N VAL A 69 13.17 6.10 10.93
CA VAL A 69 13.31 6.96 9.75
C VAL A 69 12.31 8.09 9.81
N ARG A 70 12.76 9.32 9.57
CA ARG A 70 11.92 10.52 9.59
C ARG A 70 11.89 11.17 8.22
N LEU A 71 10.69 11.28 7.66
CA LEU A 71 10.44 11.92 6.38
C LEU A 71 9.74 13.27 6.61
N GLY A 72 10.27 14.33 6.01
CA GLY A 72 9.64 15.64 6.02
C GLY A 72 8.54 15.74 4.96
N ARG A 73 7.47 16.49 5.27
CA ARG A 73 6.41 16.77 4.31
C ARG A 73 6.95 17.68 3.20
N SER A 74 6.75 17.29 1.96
CA SER A 74 7.12 18.08 0.78
C SER A 74 6.14 19.23 0.52
N GLY A 75 6.54 20.18 -0.31
CA GLY A 75 5.72 21.36 -0.63
C GLY A 75 4.39 21.07 -1.31
N ASP A 76 4.20 19.87 -1.84
CA ASP A 76 2.97 19.33 -2.42
C ASP A 76 2.10 18.58 -1.40
N SER A 77 2.44 18.66 -0.12
CA SER A 77 1.77 18.04 1.03
C SER A 77 1.94 16.51 1.13
N HIS A 78 2.83 15.89 0.34
CA HIS A 78 3.13 14.48 0.39
C HIS A 78 4.44 14.17 1.12
N PHE A 79 4.62 12.91 1.49
CA PHE A 79 5.88 12.37 1.99
C PHE A 79 6.54 11.53 0.91
N TYR A 80 7.86 11.66 0.79
CA TYR A 80 8.66 10.92 -0.17
C TYR A 80 9.79 10.19 0.55
N ALA A 81 10.05 8.97 0.13
CA ALA A 81 11.16 8.16 0.59
C ALA A 81 12.11 7.86 -0.56
N ASP A 82 13.41 7.95 -0.31
CA ASP A 82 14.42 7.38 -1.18
C ASP A 82 14.53 5.90 -0.81
N THR A 83 14.05 5.04 -1.71
CA THR A 83 13.84 3.62 -1.48
C THR A 83 14.86 2.84 -2.30
N ASN A 84 15.62 1.94 -1.67
CA ASN A 84 16.45 0.98 -2.37
C ASN A 84 15.62 -0.26 -2.69
N ILE A 85 15.47 -0.57 -3.98
CA ILE A 85 14.75 -1.75 -4.46
C ILE A 85 15.76 -2.61 -5.22
N ASP A 86 16.06 -3.79 -4.70
CA ASP A 86 16.96 -4.77 -5.32
C ASP A 86 18.31 -4.14 -5.74
N GLY A 87 18.82 -3.20 -4.92
CA GLY A 87 20.08 -2.50 -5.15
C GLY A 87 19.97 -1.19 -5.96
N THR A 88 18.79 -0.80 -6.42
CA THR A 88 18.57 0.42 -7.19
C THR A 88 17.75 1.44 -6.38
N ASN A 89 18.21 2.69 -6.34
CA ASN A 89 17.51 3.74 -5.60
C ASN A 89 16.40 4.37 -6.46
N ILE A 90 15.19 4.33 -5.93
CA ILE A 90 13.97 4.90 -6.51
C ILE A 90 13.35 5.85 -5.49
N ARG A 91 13.04 7.09 -5.91
CA ARG A 91 12.28 8.02 -5.08
C ARG A 91 10.80 7.73 -5.23
N MET A 92 10.14 7.41 -4.12
CA MET A 92 8.74 6.99 -4.09
C MET A 92 7.91 7.90 -3.20
N MET A 93 6.65 8.11 -3.56
CA MET A 93 5.68 8.77 -2.68
C MET A 93 5.12 7.74 -1.70
N VAL A 94 5.12 8.07 -0.41
CA VAL A 94 4.50 7.20 0.62
C VAL A 94 2.99 7.34 0.53
N ASP A 95 2.31 6.25 0.19
CA ASP A 95 0.86 6.22 0.01
C ASP A 95 0.21 5.09 0.81
N SER A 96 -0.37 5.46 1.97
CA SER A 96 -1.09 4.50 2.82
C SER A 96 -2.42 4.02 2.21
N GLY A 97 -2.91 4.66 1.15
CA GLY A 97 -4.10 4.25 0.40
C GLY A 97 -3.81 3.20 -0.67
N ALA A 98 -2.55 3.02 -1.08
CA ALA A 98 -2.15 1.98 -2.00
C ALA A 98 -1.99 0.64 -1.27
N SER A 99 -2.68 -0.42 -1.71
CA SER A 99 -2.60 -1.74 -1.06
C SER A 99 -1.25 -2.42 -1.26
N ILE A 100 -0.59 -2.18 -2.38
CA ILE A 100 0.73 -2.72 -2.71
C ILE A 100 1.62 -1.60 -3.26
N ILE A 101 2.92 -1.86 -3.37
CA ILE A 101 3.81 -0.97 -4.11
C ILE A 101 3.32 -0.86 -5.54
N ALA A 102 3.20 0.39 -6.05
CA ALA A 102 2.88 0.66 -7.44
C ALA A 102 4.09 1.31 -8.13
N LEU A 103 4.68 0.60 -9.08
CA LEU A 103 5.82 1.08 -9.85
C LEU A 103 5.36 1.72 -11.15
N THR A 104 5.97 2.86 -11.49
CA THR A 104 5.92 3.34 -12.88
C THR A 104 6.68 2.36 -13.78
N ARG A 105 6.34 2.30 -15.06
CA ARG A 105 7.09 1.51 -16.03
C ARG A 105 8.58 1.85 -16.01
N ARG A 106 8.90 3.15 -16.00
CA ARG A 106 10.28 3.66 -15.96
C ARG A 106 11.07 3.13 -14.78
N ASP A 107 10.47 3.16 -13.59
CA ASP A 107 11.14 2.74 -12.36
C ASP A 107 11.27 1.20 -12.31
N ALA A 108 10.27 0.48 -12.83
CA ALA A 108 10.35 -0.97 -12.98
C ALA A 108 11.49 -1.40 -13.92
N GLU A 109 11.62 -0.74 -15.05
CA GLU A 109 12.73 -0.99 -15.99
C GLU A 109 14.09 -0.61 -15.38
N ALA A 110 14.17 0.47 -14.59
CA ALA A 110 15.39 0.88 -13.90
C ALA A 110 15.90 -0.17 -12.90
N ILE A 111 15.00 -0.91 -12.24
CA ILE A 111 15.36 -2.03 -11.35
C ILE A 111 15.51 -3.37 -12.09
N GLY A 112 15.49 -3.35 -13.43
CA GLY A 112 15.78 -4.53 -14.25
C GLY A 112 14.57 -5.41 -14.57
N ILE A 113 13.34 -4.95 -14.31
CA ILE A 113 12.12 -5.69 -14.65
C ILE A 113 11.80 -5.52 -16.14
N ASP A 114 11.75 -6.62 -16.88
CA ASP A 114 11.24 -6.64 -18.26
C ASP A 114 9.70 -6.61 -18.23
N VAL A 115 9.15 -5.38 -18.24
CA VAL A 115 7.71 -5.13 -18.05
C VAL A 115 6.88 -5.82 -19.14
N ASP A 116 7.38 -5.89 -20.37
CA ASP A 116 6.63 -6.45 -21.50
C ASP A 116 6.48 -7.98 -21.40
N ARG A 117 7.37 -8.64 -20.67
CA ARG A 117 7.28 -10.07 -20.40
C ARG A 117 6.38 -10.44 -19.23
N LEU A 118 6.04 -9.47 -18.37
CA LEU A 118 5.14 -9.73 -17.26
C LEU A 118 3.71 -9.95 -17.76
N PRO A 119 3.02 -10.98 -17.30
CA PRO A 119 1.60 -11.14 -17.62
C PRO A 119 0.77 -10.03 -16.96
N ILE A 120 -0.33 -9.65 -17.59
CA ILE A 120 -1.33 -8.81 -16.94
C ILE A 120 -1.93 -9.63 -15.79
N GLY A 121 -1.68 -9.20 -14.55
CA GLY A 121 -2.09 -9.88 -13.32
C GLY A 121 -3.44 -9.41 -12.78
N GLY A 122 -4.03 -8.36 -13.39
CA GLY A 122 -5.30 -7.80 -12.95
C GLY A 122 -5.52 -6.38 -13.43
N MET A 123 -6.53 -5.73 -12.81
CA MET A 123 -6.84 -4.32 -13.02
C MET A 123 -6.63 -3.56 -11.71
N ALA A 124 -5.94 -2.44 -11.76
CA ALA A 124 -5.84 -1.50 -10.66
C ALA A 124 -6.93 -0.44 -10.79
N ARG A 125 -7.61 -0.17 -9.69
CA ARG A 125 -8.57 0.94 -9.65
C ARG A 125 -7.85 2.20 -9.23
N THR A 126 -7.87 3.20 -10.10
CA THR A 126 -7.26 4.52 -9.88
C THR A 126 -8.31 5.61 -9.91
N ALA A 127 -7.95 6.84 -9.54
CA ALA A 127 -8.83 7.99 -9.69
C ALA A 127 -9.21 8.25 -11.16
N GLY A 128 -8.35 7.84 -12.11
CA GLY A 128 -8.59 7.92 -13.56
C GLY A 128 -9.38 6.75 -14.14
N GLY A 129 -9.79 5.77 -13.31
CA GLY A 129 -10.49 4.57 -13.75
C GLY A 129 -9.69 3.29 -13.52
N GLU A 130 -10.12 2.21 -14.16
CA GLU A 130 -9.43 0.92 -14.11
C GLU A 130 -8.32 0.86 -15.17
N VAL A 131 -7.13 0.45 -14.74
CA VAL A 131 -5.95 0.31 -15.60
C VAL A 131 -5.32 -1.07 -15.44
N PRO A 132 -4.75 -1.66 -16.50
CA PRO A 132 -4.04 -2.93 -16.39
C PRO A 132 -2.86 -2.81 -15.42
N MET A 133 -2.66 -3.84 -14.60
CA MET A 133 -1.48 -3.96 -13.75
C MET A 133 -0.78 -5.29 -13.97
N ARG A 134 0.53 -5.29 -13.81
CA ARG A 134 1.40 -6.46 -13.89
C ARG A 134 2.02 -6.70 -12.53
N THR A 135 1.66 -7.79 -11.89
CA THR A 135 2.16 -8.09 -10.53
C THR A 135 3.58 -8.63 -10.60
N VAL A 136 4.39 -8.26 -9.62
CA VAL A 136 5.77 -8.71 -9.45
C VAL A 136 6.09 -8.84 -7.96
N MET A 137 7.03 -9.72 -7.62
CA MET A 137 7.58 -9.84 -6.29
C MET A 137 8.97 -9.19 -6.28
N LEU A 138 9.19 -8.22 -5.42
CA LEU A 138 10.49 -7.59 -5.19
C LEU A 138 11.22 -8.38 -4.12
N ASP A 139 12.51 -8.67 -4.33
CA ASP A 139 13.29 -9.44 -3.38
C ASP A 139 13.57 -8.65 -2.10
N SER A 140 13.84 -7.35 -2.24
CA SER A 140 14.16 -6.45 -1.13
C SER A 140 13.69 -5.04 -1.42
N VAL A 141 13.12 -4.40 -0.40
CA VAL A 141 12.73 -2.98 -0.41
C VAL A 141 13.23 -2.37 0.90
N GLU A 142 14.07 -1.36 0.82
CA GLU A 142 14.69 -0.72 1.97
C GLU A 142 14.49 0.79 1.94
N VAL A 143 14.12 1.36 3.08
CA VAL A 143 14.11 2.81 3.33
C VAL A 143 15.01 3.10 4.51
N ASP A 144 16.20 3.66 4.25
CA ASP A 144 17.17 4.09 5.26
C ASP A 144 17.41 3.06 6.40
N GLY A 145 17.67 1.80 5.99
CA GLY A 145 17.93 0.67 6.89
C GLY A 145 16.69 -0.10 7.35
N LEU A 146 15.48 0.33 7.03
CA LEU A 146 14.25 -0.45 7.22
C LEU A 146 14.02 -1.37 6.02
N GLU A 147 14.58 -2.58 6.06
CA GLU A 147 14.49 -3.57 4.99
C GLU A 147 13.29 -4.49 5.18
N VAL A 148 12.51 -4.66 4.11
CA VAL A 148 11.45 -5.67 4.00
C VAL A 148 11.73 -6.54 2.79
N ARG A 149 11.60 -7.86 2.93
CA ARG A 149 11.86 -8.81 1.86
C ARG A 149 10.58 -9.40 1.29
N GLN A 150 10.65 -9.84 0.02
CA GLN A 150 9.53 -10.49 -0.68
C GLN A 150 8.28 -9.60 -0.67
N VAL A 151 8.44 -8.37 -1.15
CA VAL A 151 7.38 -7.36 -1.15
C VAL A 151 6.59 -7.43 -2.45
N GLN A 152 5.27 -7.58 -2.34
CA GLN A 152 4.40 -7.57 -3.50
C GLN A 152 4.31 -6.17 -4.10
N ALA A 153 4.49 -6.08 -5.41
CA ALA A 153 4.38 -4.86 -6.19
C ALA A 153 3.56 -5.08 -7.47
N ALA A 154 3.15 -4.00 -8.09
CA ALA A 154 2.59 -4.02 -9.44
C ALA A 154 3.22 -2.91 -10.27
N VAL A 155 3.48 -3.21 -11.53
CA VAL A 155 3.78 -2.20 -12.55
C VAL A 155 2.44 -1.72 -13.12
N ILE A 156 2.21 -0.42 -13.04
CA ILE A 156 0.99 0.22 -13.55
C ILE A 156 1.32 0.83 -14.91
N ASP A 157 0.58 0.38 -15.93
CA ASP A 157 0.83 0.75 -17.32
C ASP A 157 0.10 2.06 -17.70
N THR A 158 0.23 3.07 -16.81
CA THR A 158 -0.26 4.43 -17.03
C THR A 158 0.74 5.42 -16.44
N ASP A 159 0.66 6.66 -16.89
CA ASP A 159 1.53 7.72 -16.37
C ASP A 159 1.05 8.16 -14.97
N MET A 160 1.72 7.64 -13.96
CA MET A 160 1.49 8.03 -12.56
C MET A 160 2.42 9.16 -12.10
N GLY A 161 3.42 9.52 -12.93
CA GLY A 161 4.43 10.53 -12.57
C GLY A 161 5.45 10.08 -11.52
N VAL A 162 5.07 9.28 -10.53
CA VAL A 162 5.90 8.79 -9.43
C VAL A 162 5.43 7.41 -8.97
N SER A 163 6.35 6.54 -8.54
CA SER A 163 6.04 5.27 -7.92
C SER A 163 5.52 5.46 -6.49
N LEU A 164 4.64 4.55 -6.03
CA LEU A 164 3.99 4.61 -4.73
C LEU A 164 4.53 3.52 -3.81
N LEU A 165 4.91 3.91 -2.59
CA LEU A 165 5.29 3.01 -1.50
C LEU A 165 4.03 2.67 -0.68
N GLY A 166 3.43 1.51 -0.98
CA GLY A 166 2.12 1.10 -0.45
C GLY A 166 2.18 0.16 0.73
N GLN A 167 1.00 -0.36 1.12
CA GLN A 167 0.79 -1.18 2.32
C GLN A 167 1.56 -2.51 2.29
N SER A 168 1.87 -3.08 1.11
CA SER A 168 2.69 -4.29 1.04
C SER A 168 4.07 -4.12 1.71
N TYR A 169 4.57 -2.89 1.79
CA TYR A 169 5.76 -2.53 2.56
C TYR A 169 5.38 -1.93 3.93
N LEU A 170 4.53 -0.89 3.95
CA LEU A 170 4.25 -0.10 5.16
C LEU A 170 3.66 -0.94 6.31
N SER A 171 2.82 -1.93 6.01
CA SER A 171 2.22 -2.80 7.03
C SER A 171 3.20 -3.81 7.63
N GLN A 172 4.38 -3.97 7.06
CA GLN A 172 5.45 -4.81 7.56
C GLN A 172 6.32 -4.11 8.61
N LEU A 173 6.23 -2.79 8.68
CA LEU A 173 6.90 -1.97 9.67
C LEU A 173 6.20 -2.07 11.03
N ASP A 174 6.93 -1.81 12.11
CA ASP A 174 6.36 -1.81 13.47
C ASP A 174 5.40 -0.63 13.67
N ALA A 175 5.68 0.52 13.06
CA ALA A 175 4.82 1.70 13.12
C ALA A 175 5.05 2.64 11.92
N VAL A 176 3.95 3.25 11.48
CA VAL A 176 3.93 4.42 10.59
C VAL A 176 3.12 5.50 11.30
N ASN A 177 3.76 6.59 11.67
CA ASN A 177 3.13 7.68 12.42
C ASN A 177 3.33 9.01 11.71
N VAL A 178 2.30 9.87 11.72
CA VAL A 178 2.36 11.21 11.13
C VAL A 178 2.01 12.23 12.19
N GLU A 179 2.95 13.13 12.48
CA GLU A 179 2.78 14.22 13.41
C GLU A 179 3.18 15.54 12.72
N GLY A 180 2.18 16.39 12.48
CA GLY A 180 2.40 17.64 11.75
C GLY A 180 3.02 17.39 10.36
N ASP A 181 4.21 17.94 10.16
CA ASP A 181 4.95 17.83 8.90
C ASP A 181 6.03 16.72 8.90
N THR A 182 5.94 15.78 9.84
CA THR A 182 6.88 14.68 9.95
C THR A 182 6.15 13.34 9.91
N MET A 183 6.61 12.45 9.05
CA MET A 183 6.23 11.03 9.07
C MET A 183 7.40 10.22 9.65
N THR A 184 7.08 9.34 10.58
CA THR A 184 8.06 8.44 11.22
C THR A 184 7.74 7.00 10.84
N LEU A 185 8.75 6.28 10.33
CA LEU A 185 8.71 4.85 10.03
C LEU A 185 9.58 4.10 11.04
N ARG A 186 9.12 2.95 11.52
CA ARG A 186 9.86 2.08 12.50
C ARG A 186 9.56 0.61 12.23
#